data_e261a1ad9a735cfb3f521f76d1e95a5b
#
_entry.id   e261a1ad9a735cfb3f521f76d1e95a5b
#
_cell.length_a   1.000
_cell.length_b   1.000
_cell.length_c   1.000
_cell.angle_alpha   90.00
_cell.angle_beta   90.00
_cell.angle_gamma   90.00
#
_symmetry.space_group_name_H-M   'P 1'
#
loop_
_entity.id
_entity.type
_entity.pdbx_description
1 polymer ?
#
loop_
_entity_poly.entity_id
_entity_poly.type
_entity_poly.pdbx_seq_one_letter_code
_entity_poly.pdbx_strand_id
1 'polypeptide(L)'
;MTNRLLAGRALSALATALIPTTLTLAVLRTTGSGADLGLVLAAELVPLLLFLPIGGVLADRMRPERVALAADLARCLTQVGIGAELLLGVNRILDLAILSAAAGVAIAFGMPAVPRLVAAVVPERDRLRVNARIGVATSLSAVAAPALAGGVVLVAGPGWAALLTGLLFACSALTLGSVRTASPPHPAHRRTFGADLREGWQEVRRRPWFLTSVLGHGVWHFAAGLFLTLGPLAVTGLAGEAGWVLIVQCGTVGLVAGVFAAPRLPIRRPLVVVQVSAALYVLPMAALAFAAPVWVLAGAYLVAMFGLGLLSPLWETVVAGEIPQAALGRVRSFDQLISFASRPFGLAVAVPLAGLTGGTGLLLVAGVLVMAANLAALVRTPAAAPLPEPHRR
;
A
#
# COMPACT_ATOMS: atom_id res chain seq x y z
N MET A 1 15.55 3.62 -24.48
CA MET A 1 14.15 3.65 -24.06
C MET A 1 13.96 3.01 -22.69
N THR A 2 14.44 1.79 -22.45
CA THR A 2 14.35 1.08 -21.16
C THR A 2 14.92 1.86 -19.98
N ASN A 3 16.06 2.54 -20.11
CA ASN A 3 16.67 3.31 -19.01
C ASN A 3 15.80 4.51 -18.60
N ARG A 4 15.13 5.17 -19.55
CA ARG A 4 14.18 6.26 -19.24
C ARG A 4 12.95 5.75 -18.50
N LEU A 5 12.43 4.59 -18.93
CA LEU A 5 11.34 3.91 -18.19
C LEU A 5 11.76 3.58 -16.75
N LEU A 6 12.94 3.00 -16.55
CA LEU A 6 13.45 2.67 -15.22
C LEU A 6 13.63 3.91 -14.35
N ALA A 7 14.23 4.98 -14.89
CA ALA A 7 14.41 6.24 -14.15
C ALA A 7 13.06 6.86 -13.77
N GLY A 8 12.10 6.95 -14.69
CA GLY A 8 10.77 7.47 -14.40
C GLY A 8 10.05 6.63 -13.33
N ARG A 9 10.12 5.30 -13.43
CA ARG A 9 9.50 4.42 -12.42
C ARG A 9 10.16 4.54 -11.05
N ALA A 10 11.48 4.70 -10.97
CA ALA A 10 12.19 4.92 -9.71
C ALA A 10 11.79 6.26 -9.07
N LEU A 11 11.72 7.34 -9.86
CA LEU A 11 11.29 8.65 -9.40
C LEU A 11 9.82 8.64 -8.92
N SER A 12 8.92 8.03 -9.69
CA SER A 12 7.51 7.88 -9.30
C SER A 12 7.35 7.01 -8.04
N ALA A 13 8.15 5.95 -7.89
CA ALA A 13 8.13 5.11 -6.70
C ALA A 13 8.61 5.87 -5.45
N LEU A 14 9.69 6.65 -5.56
CA LEU A 14 10.17 7.49 -4.46
C LEU A 14 9.14 8.56 -4.09
N ALA A 15 8.60 9.27 -5.08
CA ALA A 15 7.56 10.27 -4.85
C ALA A 15 6.34 9.66 -4.12
N THR A 16 5.88 8.49 -4.58
CA THR A 16 4.76 7.78 -3.94
C THR A 16 5.05 7.42 -2.48
N ALA A 17 6.28 6.96 -2.21
CA ALA A 17 6.66 6.52 -0.87
C ALA A 17 6.83 7.69 0.13
N LEU A 18 7.11 8.92 -0.35
CA LEU A 18 7.20 10.12 0.50
C LEU A 18 5.83 10.59 1.03
N ILE A 19 4.74 10.36 0.29
CA ILE A 19 3.42 10.92 0.56
C ILE A 19 2.91 10.59 1.97
N PRO A 20 2.87 9.32 2.44
CA PRO A 20 2.24 8.98 3.72
C PRO A 20 2.87 9.71 4.90
N THR A 21 4.21 9.76 4.95
CA THR A 21 4.93 10.44 6.03
C THR A 21 4.73 11.96 5.96
N THR A 22 4.82 12.54 4.75
CA THR A 22 4.61 13.98 4.53
C THR A 22 3.21 14.40 4.94
N LEU A 23 2.15 13.71 4.47
CA LEU A 23 0.76 14.05 4.80
C LEU A 23 0.47 13.87 6.30
N THR A 24 0.96 12.78 6.91
CA THR A 24 0.77 12.54 8.34
C THR A 24 1.32 13.71 9.16
N LEU A 25 2.57 14.08 8.93
CA LEU A 25 3.19 15.18 9.66
C LEU A 25 2.59 16.54 9.30
N ALA A 26 2.21 16.76 8.04
CA ALA A 26 1.54 17.98 7.60
C ALA A 26 0.23 18.20 8.35
N VAL A 27 -0.66 17.21 8.34
CA VAL A 27 -1.97 17.32 8.99
C VAL A 27 -1.81 17.50 10.51
N LEU A 28 -0.93 16.74 11.16
CA LEU A 28 -0.74 16.87 12.61
C LEU A 28 -0.12 18.21 13.01
N ARG A 29 0.79 18.78 12.21
CA ARG A 29 1.32 20.13 12.45
C ARG A 29 0.28 21.23 12.28
N THR A 30 -0.64 21.08 11.31
CA THR A 30 -1.62 22.10 10.99
C THR A 30 -2.83 22.09 11.91
N THR A 31 -3.33 20.90 12.29
CA THR A 31 -4.58 20.75 13.04
C THR A 31 -4.40 20.09 14.40
N GLY A 32 -3.35 19.31 14.62
CA GLY A 32 -3.20 18.46 15.82
C GLY A 32 -4.28 17.37 15.94
N SER A 33 -5.11 17.19 14.91
CA SER A 33 -6.32 16.36 14.94
C SER A 33 -6.09 15.02 14.24
N GLY A 34 -6.25 13.94 15.00
CA GLY A 34 -6.27 12.58 14.43
C GLY A 34 -7.48 12.32 13.54
N ALA A 35 -8.61 13.00 13.77
CA ALA A 35 -9.80 12.89 12.93
C ALA A 35 -9.53 13.47 11.53
N ASP A 36 -8.87 14.64 11.46
CA ASP A 36 -8.47 15.24 10.20
C ASP A 36 -7.44 14.40 9.46
N LEU A 37 -6.50 13.80 10.20
CA LEU A 37 -5.55 12.84 9.62
C LEU A 37 -6.28 11.64 9.01
N GLY A 38 -7.20 11.04 9.76
CA GLY A 38 -8.02 9.92 9.27
C GLY A 38 -8.83 10.29 8.04
N LEU A 39 -9.42 11.50 8.00
CA LEU A 39 -10.17 12.03 6.87
C LEU A 39 -9.28 12.16 5.62
N VAL A 40 -8.11 12.80 5.73
CA VAL A 40 -7.21 13.04 4.59
C VAL A 40 -6.68 11.72 4.02
N LEU A 41 -6.27 10.78 4.89
CA LEU A 41 -5.79 9.47 4.46
C LEU A 41 -6.91 8.62 3.83
N ALA A 42 -8.12 8.66 4.39
CA ALA A 42 -9.28 7.98 3.82
C ALA A 42 -9.69 8.61 2.48
N ALA A 43 -9.60 9.94 2.35
CA ALA A 43 -9.91 10.67 1.12
C ALA A 43 -9.01 10.24 -0.05
N GLU A 44 -7.76 9.85 0.17
CA GLU A 44 -6.91 9.27 -0.87
C GLU A 44 -7.35 7.84 -1.21
N LEU A 45 -7.58 7.03 -0.19
CA LEU A 45 -7.77 5.59 -0.34
C LEU A 45 -9.16 5.20 -0.88
N VAL A 46 -10.23 5.93 -0.50
CA VAL A 46 -11.59 5.64 -0.96
C VAL A 46 -11.72 5.79 -2.47
N PRO A 47 -11.35 6.93 -3.10
CA PRO A 47 -11.40 7.05 -4.55
C PRO A 47 -10.46 6.08 -5.27
N LEU A 48 -9.28 5.82 -4.72
CA LEU A 48 -8.37 4.81 -5.26
C LEU A 48 -9.10 3.47 -5.43
N LEU A 49 -9.74 2.96 -4.38
CA LEU A 49 -10.43 1.67 -4.39
C LEU A 49 -11.65 1.67 -5.31
N LEU A 50 -12.44 2.76 -5.32
CA LEU A 50 -13.64 2.88 -6.15
C LEU A 50 -13.31 2.95 -7.65
N PHE A 51 -12.25 3.67 -8.02
CA PHE A 51 -11.88 3.87 -9.42
C PHE A 51 -10.89 2.84 -9.95
N LEU A 52 -10.28 2.00 -9.11
CA LEU A 52 -9.31 0.99 -9.54
C LEU A 52 -9.86 0.02 -10.61
N PRO A 53 -11.10 -0.51 -10.51
CA PRO A 53 -11.67 -1.36 -11.56
C PRO A 53 -11.87 -0.60 -12.89
N ILE A 54 -12.28 0.67 -12.81
CA ILE A 54 -12.45 1.54 -13.98
C ILE A 54 -11.10 1.83 -14.62
N GLY A 55 -10.08 2.12 -13.80
CA GLY A 55 -8.69 2.34 -14.22
C GLY A 55 -8.12 1.13 -14.97
N GLY A 56 -8.43 -0.08 -14.52
CA GLY A 56 -8.06 -1.32 -15.21
C GLY A 56 -8.65 -1.39 -16.62
N VAL A 57 -9.96 -1.16 -16.76
CA VAL A 57 -10.66 -1.14 -18.07
C VAL A 57 -10.13 -0.04 -18.98
N LEU A 58 -9.87 1.15 -18.44
CA LEU A 58 -9.34 2.27 -19.24
C LEU A 58 -7.91 2.02 -19.70
N ALA A 59 -7.07 1.44 -18.83
CA ALA A 59 -5.73 1.03 -19.20
C ALA A 59 -5.71 -0.02 -20.33
N ASP A 60 -6.79 -0.80 -20.49
CA ASP A 60 -6.98 -1.74 -21.61
C ASP A 60 -7.29 -1.03 -22.94
N ARG A 61 -7.90 0.12 -22.88
CA ARG A 61 -8.39 0.85 -24.07
C ARG A 61 -7.48 2.00 -24.51
N MET A 62 -6.65 2.49 -23.61
CA MET A 62 -5.77 3.63 -23.87
C MET A 62 -4.30 3.18 -23.98
N ARG A 63 -3.48 4.03 -24.57
CA ARG A 63 -2.02 3.82 -24.62
C ARG A 63 -1.44 3.92 -23.21
N PRO A 64 -0.74 2.87 -22.71
CA PRO A 64 -0.28 2.81 -21.32
C PRO A 64 0.67 3.96 -20.95
N GLU A 65 1.48 4.45 -21.91
CA GLU A 65 2.35 5.60 -21.67
C GLU A 65 1.57 6.89 -21.42
N ARG A 66 0.43 7.10 -22.09
CA ARG A 66 -0.41 8.28 -21.87
C ARG A 66 -1.11 8.23 -20.51
N VAL A 67 -1.60 7.07 -20.14
CA VAL A 67 -2.26 6.88 -18.82
C VAL A 67 -1.26 7.08 -17.70
N ALA A 68 -0.06 6.48 -17.79
CA ALA A 68 0.99 6.66 -16.79
C ALA A 68 1.47 8.12 -16.69
N LEU A 69 1.65 8.79 -17.84
CA LEU A 69 2.01 10.21 -17.89
C LEU A 69 0.94 11.09 -17.24
N ALA A 70 -0.33 10.91 -17.62
CA ALA A 70 -1.44 11.69 -17.07
C ALA A 70 -1.58 11.49 -15.56
N ALA A 71 -1.39 10.25 -15.08
CA ALA A 71 -1.43 9.93 -13.66
C ALA A 71 -0.28 10.63 -12.89
N ASP A 72 0.96 10.58 -13.39
CA ASP A 72 2.09 11.25 -12.73
C ASP A 72 1.94 12.79 -12.78
N LEU A 73 1.41 13.36 -13.89
CA LEU A 73 1.10 14.80 -13.95
C LEU A 73 0.00 15.22 -12.98
N ALA A 74 -1.09 14.45 -12.88
CA ALA A 74 -2.15 14.71 -11.90
C ALA A 74 -1.61 14.67 -10.47
N ARG A 75 -0.78 13.68 -10.15
CA ARG A 75 -0.13 13.57 -8.83
C ARG A 75 0.89 14.68 -8.57
N CYS A 76 1.61 15.14 -9.60
CA CYS A 76 2.44 16.33 -9.51
C CYS A 76 1.61 17.55 -9.11
N LEU A 77 0.51 17.80 -9.81
CA LEU A 77 -0.37 18.95 -9.55
C LEU A 77 -0.98 18.88 -8.13
N THR A 78 -1.42 17.71 -7.68
CA THR A 78 -1.96 17.55 -6.31
C THR A 78 -0.90 17.82 -5.26
N GLN A 79 0.33 17.32 -5.43
CA GLN A 79 1.40 17.55 -4.47
C GLN A 79 1.91 19.01 -4.47
N VAL A 80 1.95 19.64 -5.63
CA VAL A 80 2.26 21.08 -5.74
C VAL A 80 1.16 21.91 -5.08
N GLY A 81 -0.12 21.54 -5.27
CA GLY A 81 -1.26 22.19 -4.61
C GLY A 81 -1.17 22.06 -3.08
N ILE A 82 -0.93 20.85 -2.56
CA ILE A 82 -0.73 20.60 -1.12
C ILE A 82 0.46 21.44 -0.60
N GLY A 83 1.58 21.42 -1.32
CA GLY A 83 2.78 22.17 -0.93
C GLY A 83 2.55 23.68 -0.90
N ALA A 84 1.87 24.23 -1.91
CA ALA A 84 1.53 25.64 -2.00
C ALA A 84 0.60 26.06 -0.86
N GLU A 85 -0.44 25.28 -0.58
CA GLU A 85 -1.39 25.56 0.50
C GLU A 85 -0.70 25.61 1.86
N LEU A 86 0.15 24.61 2.15
CA LEU A 86 0.90 24.54 3.39
C LEU A 86 1.91 25.69 3.54
N LEU A 87 2.57 26.13 2.46
CA LEU A 87 3.51 27.24 2.48
C LEU A 87 2.83 28.60 2.60
N LEU A 88 1.63 28.75 2.03
CA LEU A 88 0.83 29.97 2.13
C LEU A 88 0.06 30.08 3.46
N GLY A 89 0.10 29.03 4.29
CA GLY A 89 -0.60 29.01 5.59
C GLY A 89 -2.13 28.96 5.46
N VAL A 90 -2.66 28.54 4.31
CA VAL A 90 -4.12 28.43 4.09
C VAL A 90 -4.69 27.28 4.94
N ASN A 91 -4.01 26.16 4.99
CA ASN A 91 -4.19 25.03 5.90
C ASN A 91 -5.65 24.52 6.03
N ARG A 92 -6.42 24.51 4.94
CA ARG A 92 -7.79 24.01 4.93
C ARG A 92 -7.79 22.50 4.79
N ILE A 93 -8.29 21.80 5.80
CA ILE A 93 -8.32 20.33 5.80
C ILE A 93 -9.14 19.74 4.64
N LEU A 94 -10.21 20.45 4.24
CA LEU A 94 -11.04 20.05 3.12
C LEU A 94 -10.27 20.09 1.79
N ASP A 95 -9.45 21.11 1.58
CA ASP A 95 -8.65 21.25 0.37
C ASP A 95 -7.58 20.14 0.31
N LEU A 96 -6.90 19.86 1.44
CA LEU A 96 -5.98 18.73 1.56
C LEU A 96 -6.68 17.39 1.27
N ALA A 97 -7.90 17.19 1.78
CA ALA A 97 -8.69 15.99 1.52
C ALA A 97 -9.09 15.87 0.03
N ILE A 98 -9.50 16.97 -0.61
CA ILE A 98 -9.85 16.99 -2.04
C ILE A 98 -8.62 16.70 -2.91
N LEU A 99 -7.48 17.31 -2.62
CA LEU A 99 -6.23 17.06 -3.33
C LEU A 99 -5.75 15.62 -3.15
N SER A 100 -5.90 15.06 -1.93
CA SER A 100 -5.61 13.65 -1.66
C SER A 100 -6.57 12.71 -2.41
N ALA A 101 -7.85 13.05 -2.48
CA ALA A 101 -8.84 12.29 -3.25
C ALA A 101 -8.50 12.27 -4.75
N ALA A 102 -8.10 13.43 -5.31
CA ALA A 102 -7.66 13.53 -6.69
C ALA A 102 -6.38 12.71 -6.95
N ALA A 103 -5.43 12.68 -5.98
CA ALA A 103 -4.26 11.81 -6.04
C ALA A 103 -4.66 10.33 -6.04
N GLY A 104 -5.62 9.92 -5.20
CA GLY A 104 -6.17 8.56 -5.15
C GLY A 104 -6.78 8.13 -6.49
N VAL A 105 -7.57 9.00 -7.14
CA VAL A 105 -8.06 8.75 -8.50
C VAL A 105 -6.90 8.56 -9.48
N ALA A 106 -5.90 9.43 -9.46
CA ALA A 106 -4.75 9.33 -10.36
C ALA A 106 -3.96 8.01 -10.17
N ILE A 107 -3.82 7.53 -8.91
CA ILE A 107 -3.21 6.24 -8.60
C ILE A 107 -4.04 5.09 -9.21
N ALA A 108 -5.38 5.14 -9.08
CA ALA A 108 -6.27 4.10 -9.59
C ALA A 108 -6.13 3.88 -11.10
N PHE A 109 -5.88 4.93 -11.87
CA PHE A 109 -5.64 4.84 -13.31
C PHE A 109 -4.18 4.51 -13.65
N GLY A 110 -3.21 5.07 -12.93
CA GLY A 110 -1.78 4.86 -13.18
C GLY A 110 -1.28 3.45 -12.85
N MET A 111 -1.79 2.87 -11.78
CA MET A 111 -1.32 1.59 -11.24
C MET A 111 -1.45 0.42 -12.24
N PRO A 112 -2.59 0.18 -12.93
CA PRO A 112 -2.70 -0.89 -13.91
C PRO A 112 -1.98 -0.60 -15.24
N ALA A 113 -1.64 0.65 -15.53
CA ALA A 113 -0.91 1.03 -16.75
C ALA A 113 0.57 0.60 -16.73
N VAL A 114 1.19 0.48 -15.55
CA VAL A 114 2.63 0.21 -15.40
C VAL A 114 3.07 -1.15 -15.96
N PRO A 115 2.45 -2.29 -15.59
CA PRO A 115 2.82 -3.60 -16.14
C PRO A 115 2.66 -3.64 -17.66
N ARG A 116 1.66 -2.96 -18.21
CA ARG A 116 1.41 -2.86 -19.66
C ARG A 116 2.46 -2.01 -20.36
N LEU A 117 2.86 -0.91 -19.74
CA LEU A 117 3.94 -0.07 -20.26
C LEU A 117 5.25 -0.88 -20.35
N VAL A 118 5.58 -1.66 -19.33
CA VAL A 118 6.74 -2.57 -19.36
C VAL A 118 6.60 -3.58 -20.50
N ALA A 119 5.43 -4.23 -20.62
CA ALA A 119 5.18 -5.22 -21.67
C ALA A 119 5.27 -4.64 -23.09
N ALA A 120 4.89 -3.37 -23.28
CA ALA A 120 4.90 -2.68 -24.57
C ALA A 120 6.28 -2.15 -24.98
N VAL A 121 7.14 -1.81 -24.01
CA VAL A 121 8.44 -1.15 -24.24
C VAL A 121 9.61 -2.13 -24.20
N VAL A 122 9.47 -3.21 -23.39
CA VAL A 122 10.57 -4.13 -23.07
C VAL A 122 10.37 -5.46 -23.80
N PRO A 123 11.37 -5.94 -24.57
CA PRO A 123 11.35 -7.27 -25.18
C PRO A 123 11.08 -8.36 -24.12
N GLU A 124 10.35 -9.40 -24.49
CA GLU A 124 9.90 -10.44 -23.56
C GLU A 124 11.03 -11.06 -22.73
N ARG A 125 12.16 -11.35 -23.40
CA ARG A 125 13.37 -11.91 -22.77
C ARG A 125 13.97 -11.04 -21.65
N ASP A 126 13.72 -9.71 -21.69
CA ASP A 126 14.29 -8.74 -20.73
C ASP A 126 13.28 -8.29 -19.66
N ARG A 127 11.99 -8.62 -19.81
CA ARG A 127 10.90 -8.19 -18.89
C ARG A 127 11.16 -8.57 -17.44
N LEU A 128 11.61 -9.80 -17.20
CA LEU A 128 11.92 -10.27 -15.84
C LEU A 128 13.00 -9.40 -15.19
N ARG A 129 14.09 -9.11 -15.94
CA ARG A 129 15.19 -8.26 -15.45
C ARG A 129 14.73 -6.83 -15.17
N VAL A 130 13.90 -6.25 -16.05
CA VAL A 130 13.38 -4.89 -15.89
C VAL A 130 12.42 -4.81 -14.72
N ASN A 131 11.49 -5.76 -14.58
CA ASN A 131 10.58 -5.83 -13.43
C ASN A 131 11.33 -6.00 -12.10
N ALA A 132 12.38 -6.82 -12.07
CA ALA A 132 13.24 -6.97 -10.90
C ALA A 132 13.92 -5.62 -10.53
N ARG A 133 14.43 -4.87 -11.51
CA ARG A 133 15.01 -3.54 -11.27
C ARG A 133 14.00 -2.53 -10.76
N ILE A 134 12.76 -2.55 -11.30
CA ILE A 134 11.65 -1.72 -10.80
C ILE A 134 11.33 -2.10 -9.36
N GLY A 135 11.25 -3.40 -9.05
CA GLY A 135 11.02 -3.90 -7.69
C GLY A 135 12.10 -3.44 -6.71
N VAL A 136 13.38 -3.54 -7.09
CA VAL A 136 14.51 -3.05 -6.26
C VAL A 136 14.38 -1.52 -6.05
N ALA A 137 14.13 -0.76 -7.11
CA ALA A 137 13.96 0.69 -7.00
C ALA A 137 12.80 1.06 -6.06
N THR A 138 11.65 0.35 -6.16
CA THR A 138 10.50 0.54 -5.29
C THR A 138 10.82 0.22 -3.83
N SER A 139 11.54 -0.89 -3.59
CA SER A 139 11.94 -1.29 -2.23
C SER A 139 12.92 -0.29 -1.60
N LEU A 140 13.93 0.16 -2.36
CA LEU A 140 14.87 1.18 -1.91
C LEU A 140 14.17 2.51 -1.64
N SER A 141 13.24 2.91 -2.51
CA SER A 141 12.42 4.11 -2.32
C SER A 141 11.58 4.01 -1.04
N ALA A 142 10.94 2.87 -0.80
CA ALA A 142 10.16 2.63 0.41
C ALA A 142 11.03 2.75 1.67
N VAL A 143 12.25 2.21 1.68
CA VAL A 143 13.18 2.31 2.82
C VAL A 143 13.67 3.75 3.02
N ALA A 144 14.01 4.46 1.95
CA ALA A 144 14.56 5.80 2.07
C ALA A 144 13.50 6.88 2.38
N ALA A 145 12.25 6.66 1.95
CA ALA A 145 11.23 7.69 1.96
C ALA A 145 10.84 8.21 3.34
N PRO A 146 10.63 7.40 4.39
CA PRO A 146 10.24 7.94 5.70
C PRO A 146 11.31 8.85 6.29
N ALA A 147 12.59 8.48 6.19
CA ALA A 147 13.71 9.29 6.66
C ALA A 147 13.86 10.57 5.82
N LEU A 148 13.73 10.48 4.48
CA LEU A 148 13.84 11.62 3.59
C LEU A 148 12.64 12.59 3.81
N ALA A 149 11.43 12.09 3.81
CA ALA A 149 10.23 12.91 4.04
C ALA A 149 10.27 13.55 5.43
N GLY A 150 10.53 12.74 6.48
CA GLY A 150 10.64 13.22 7.84
C GLY A 150 11.77 14.23 8.01
N GLY A 151 12.95 13.99 7.42
CA GLY A 151 14.07 14.93 7.45
C GLY A 151 13.73 16.26 6.79
N VAL A 152 13.12 16.26 5.60
CA VAL A 152 12.67 17.50 4.94
C VAL A 152 11.60 18.22 5.76
N VAL A 153 10.62 17.49 6.31
CA VAL A 153 9.58 18.05 7.17
C VAL A 153 10.17 18.69 8.42
N LEU A 154 11.13 18.04 9.08
CA LEU A 154 11.76 18.55 10.31
C LEU A 154 12.59 19.81 10.05
N VAL A 155 13.31 19.87 8.92
CA VAL A 155 14.23 20.98 8.61
C VAL A 155 13.53 22.13 7.90
N ALA A 156 12.72 21.84 6.89
CA ALA A 156 12.14 22.85 6.00
C ALA A 156 10.60 22.96 6.11
N GLY A 157 9.95 21.98 6.71
CA GLY A 157 8.49 21.93 6.85
C GLY A 157 7.79 21.05 5.79
N PRO A 158 6.52 20.70 6.05
CA PRO A 158 5.78 19.74 5.22
C PRO A 158 5.46 20.26 3.82
N GLY A 159 5.30 21.57 3.64
CA GLY A 159 5.08 22.18 2.34
C GLY A 159 6.23 21.93 1.36
N TRP A 160 7.48 22.03 1.83
CA TRP A 160 8.65 21.71 1.00
C TRP A 160 8.78 20.22 0.69
N ALA A 161 8.39 19.34 1.63
CA ALA A 161 8.35 17.91 1.37
C ALA A 161 7.30 17.54 0.30
N ALA A 162 6.13 18.19 0.30
CA ALA A 162 5.12 18.05 -0.73
C ALA A 162 5.60 18.57 -2.10
N LEU A 163 6.25 19.75 -2.13
CA LEU A 163 6.84 20.29 -3.37
C LEU A 163 7.94 19.37 -3.93
N LEU A 164 8.81 18.83 -3.07
CA LEU A 164 9.80 17.83 -3.49
C LEU A 164 9.12 16.60 -4.14
N THR A 165 8.03 16.12 -3.52
CA THR A 165 7.25 15.00 -4.04
C THR A 165 6.64 15.35 -5.41
N GLY A 166 6.08 16.55 -5.57
CA GLY A 166 5.59 17.08 -6.84
C GLY A 166 6.67 17.15 -7.91
N LEU A 167 7.86 17.65 -7.55
CA LEU A 167 9.02 17.72 -8.46
C LEU A 167 9.45 16.32 -8.95
N LEU A 168 9.48 15.33 -8.06
CA LEU A 168 9.81 13.95 -8.43
C LEU A 168 8.78 13.37 -9.41
N PHE A 169 7.48 13.64 -9.23
CA PHE A 169 6.45 13.27 -10.20
C PHE A 169 6.61 14.02 -11.53
N ALA A 170 6.94 15.29 -11.51
CA ALA A 170 7.24 16.06 -12.73
C ALA A 170 8.41 15.45 -13.50
N CYS A 171 9.51 15.14 -12.80
CA CYS A 171 10.67 14.46 -13.40
C CYS A 171 10.30 13.07 -13.96
N SER A 172 9.46 12.29 -13.25
CA SER A 172 8.93 11.03 -13.77
C SER A 172 8.12 11.25 -15.06
N ALA A 173 7.20 12.19 -15.05
CA ALA A 173 6.36 12.53 -16.20
C ALA A 173 7.21 12.94 -17.42
N LEU A 174 8.25 13.75 -17.23
CA LEU A 174 9.18 14.15 -18.31
C LEU A 174 9.92 12.95 -18.91
N THR A 175 10.33 11.98 -18.09
CA THR A 175 10.98 10.76 -18.60
C THR A 175 10.00 9.87 -19.35
N LEU A 176 8.75 9.76 -18.90
CA LEU A 176 7.70 8.95 -19.52
C LEU A 176 7.13 9.61 -20.77
N GLY A 177 7.07 10.92 -20.85
CA GLY A 177 6.58 11.68 -22.02
C GLY A 177 7.35 11.42 -23.29
N SER A 178 8.60 10.94 -23.18
CA SER A 178 9.44 10.54 -24.31
C SER A 178 9.27 9.07 -24.73
N VAL A 179 8.51 8.28 -23.97
CA VAL A 179 8.24 6.86 -24.25
C VAL A 179 7.05 6.76 -25.18
N ARG A 180 7.20 6.10 -26.32
CA ARG A 180 6.13 5.84 -27.28
C ARG A 180 6.00 4.34 -27.49
N THR A 181 4.77 3.83 -27.40
CA THR A 181 4.46 2.43 -27.70
C THR A 181 3.91 2.30 -29.12
N ALA A 182 4.35 1.27 -29.85
CA ALA A 182 3.92 1.04 -31.23
C ALA A 182 2.60 0.26 -31.33
N SER A 183 2.15 -0.38 -30.24
CA SER A 183 1.00 -1.28 -30.25
C SER A 183 -0.32 -0.54 -30.09
N PRO A 184 -1.31 -0.77 -30.99
CA PRO A 184 -2.69 -0.37 -30.73
C PRO A 184 -3.27 -1.13 -29.55
N PRO A 185 -4.28 -0.58 -28.86
CA PRO A 185 -4.97 -1.28 -27.79
C PRO A 185 -5.56 -2.59 -28.32
N HIS A 186 -5.36 -3.70 -27.60
CA HIS A 186 -6.03 -4.96 -27.92
C HIS A 186 -7.55 -4.79 -27.69
N PRO A 187 -8.40 -5.26 -28.63
CA PRO A 187 -9.83 -5.24 -28.39
C PRO A 187 -10.18 -6.09 -27.17
N ALA A 188 -10.75 -5.45 -26.15
CA ALA A 188 -11.19 -6.14 -24.95
C ALA A 188 -12.23 -7.23 -25.34
N HIS A 189 -12.04 -8.45 -24.85
CA HIS A 189 -13.02 -9.52 -24.97
C HIS A 189 -14.37 -9.02 -24.42
N ARG A 190 -15.45 -9.13 -25.23
CA ARG A 190 -16.81 -8.71 -24.91
C ARG A 190 -17.48 -9.60 -23.86
N ARG A 191 -16.92 -9.75 -22.68
CA ARG A 191 -17.66 -10.33 -21.55
C ARG A 191 -18.33 -9.21 -20.77
N THR A 192 -19.54 -9.45 -20.26
CA THR A 192 -20.24 -8.48 -19.41
C THR A 192 -19.57 -8.48 -18.03
N PHE A 193 -19.25 -7.30 -17.53
CA PHE A 193 -18.62 -7.10 -16.22
C PHE A 193 -19.33 -7.86 -15.09
N GLY A 194 -20.67 -7.92 -15.12
CA GLY A 194 -21.48 -8.64 -14.12
C GLY A 194 -21.27 -10.16 -14.14
N ALA A 195 -21.07 -10.77 -15.34
CA ALA A 195 -20.78 -12.20 -15.44
C ALA A 195 -19.40 -12.54 -14.87
N ASP A 196 -18.40 -11.74 -15.16
CA ASP A 196 -17.05 -11.91 -14.64
C ASP A 196 -17.01 -11.76 -13.10
N LEU A 197 -17.76 -10.80 -12.56
CA LEU A 197 -17.87 -10.59 -11.12
C LEU A 197 -18.55 -11.80 -10.44
N ARG A 198 -19.64 -12.30 -11.00
CA ARG A 198 -20.36 -13.47 -10.46
C ARG A 198 -19.50 -14.73 -10.47
N GLU A 199 -18.79 -14.97 -11.56
CA GLU A 199 -17.91 -16.12 -11.70
C GLU A 199 -16.73 -16.03 -10.71
N GLY A 200 -16.09 -14.85 -10.58
CA GLY A 200 -15.04 -14.60 -9.60
C GLY A 200 -15.51 -14.84 -8.16
N TRP A 201 -16.71 -14.35 -7.80
CA TRP A 201 -17.30 -14.57 -6.49
C TRP A 201 -17.59 -16.05 -6.21
N GLN A 202 -18.07 -16.80 -7.22
CA GLN A 202 -18.29 -18.23 -7.08
C GLN A 202 -16.98 -18.98 -6.81
N GLU A 203 -15.88 -18.58 -7.48
CA GLU A 203 -14.56 -19.16 -7.24
C GLU A 203 -14.03 -18.87 -5.82
N VAL A 204 -14.28 -17.67 -5.31
CA VAL A 204 -13.94 -17.30 -3.92
C VAL A 204 -14.73 -18.17 -2.92
N ARG A 205 -16.04 -18.30 -3.13
CA ARG A 205 -16.92 -19.08 -2.23
C ARG A 205 -16.62 -20.57 -2.23
N ARG A 206 -16.13 -21.11 -3.33
CA ARG A 206 -15.72 -22.54 -3.43
C ARG A 206 -14.48 -22.85 -2.60
N ARG A 207 -13.74 -21.84 -2.13
CA ARG A 207 -12.48 -22.00 -1.39
C ARG A 207 -12.58 -21.37 0.00
N PRO A 208 -13.11 -22.07 0.99
CA PRO A 208 -13.28 -21.54 2.34
C PRO A 208 -11.98 -21.02 2.97
N TRP A 209 -10.85 -21.68 2.71
CA TRP A 209 -9.53 -21.26 3.17
C TRP A 209 -9.14 -19.87 2.64
N PHE A 210 -9.44 -19.60 1.36
CA PHE A 210 -9.15 -18.32 0.73
C PHE A 210 -10.02 -17.21 1.35
N LEU A 211 -11.35 -17.44 1.43
CA LEU A 211 -12.29 -16.47 1.97
C LEU A 211 -11.96 -16.12 3.43
N THR A 212 -11.65 -17.13 4.28
CA THR A 212 -11.28 -16.88 5.68
C THR A 212 -9.97 -16.10 5.81
N SER A 213 -8.98 -16.41 4.98
CA SER A 213 -7.71 -15.67 4.94
C SER A 213 -7.92 -14.22 4.54
N VAL A 214 -8.67 -13.97 3.47
CA VAL A 214 -8.94 -12.61 2.97
C VAL A 214 -9.75 -11.78 3.97
N LEU A 215 -10.71 -12.40 4.69
CA LEU A 215 -11.42 -11.74 5.79
C LEU A 215 -10.48 -11.40 6.96
N GLY A 216 -9.56 -12.31 7.32
CA GLY A 216 -8.50 -12.04 8.29
C GLY A 216 -7.59 -10.87 7.88
N HIS A 217 -7.21 -10.82 6.60
CA HIS A 217 -6.47 -9.68 6.04
C HIS A 217 -7.30 -8.40 6.09
N GLY A 218 -8.62 -8.46 5.88
CA GLY A 218 -9.53 -7.32 6.07
C GLY A 218 -9.49 -6.78 7.50
N VAL A 219 -9.55 -7.66 8.50
CA VAL A 219 -9.40 -7.25 9.91
C VAL A 219 -8.04 -6.60 10.15
N TRP A 220 -6.96 -7.16 9.57
CA TRP A 220 -5.63 -6.57 9.61
C TRP A 220 -5.60 -5.16 9.02
N HIS A 221 -6.19 -4.96 7.84
CA HIS A 221 -6.24 -3.65 7.18
C HIS A 221 -7.05 -2.63 8.00
N PHE A 222 -8.15 -3.04 8.61
CA PHE A 222 -8.92 -2.20 9.53
C PHE A 222 -8.06 -1.74 10.72
N ALA A 223 -7.39 -2.68 11.39
CA ALA A 223 -6.50 -2.38 12.51
C ALA A 223 -5.30 -1.51 12.09
N ALA A 224 -4.77 -1.74 10.89
CA ALA A 224 -3.73 -0.89 10.32
C ALA A 224 -4.22 0.55 10.09
N GLY A 225 -5.49 0.74 9.71
CA GLY A 225 -6.13 2.07 9.65
C GLY A 225 -6.17 2.75 11.02
N LEU A 226 -6.60 2.04 12.07
CA LEU A 226 -6.58 2.55 13.45
C LEU A 226 -5.16 2.95 13.88
N PHE A 227 -4.17 2.11 13.63
CA PHE A 227 -2.78 2.38 13.99
C PHE A 227 -2.21 3.59 13.26
N LEU A 228 -2.50 3.75 11.98
CA LEU A 228 -2.01 4.86 11.15
C LEU A 228 -2.63 6.21 11.52
N THR A 229 -3.78 6.22 12.21
CA THR A 229 -4.41 7.43 12.74
C THR A 229 -3.99 7.69 14.18
N LEU A 230 -4.10 6.71 15.07
CA LEU A 230 -3.84 6.88 16.50
C LEU A 230 -2.34 6.87 16.84
N GLY A 231 -1.55 6.11 16.08
CA GLY A 231 -0.11 5.98 16.31
C GLY A 231 0.63 7.31 16.19
N PRO A 232 0.57 8.02 15.04
CA PRO A 232 1.25 9.30 14.91
C PRO A 232 0.73 10.33 15.91
N LEU A 233 -0.59 10.35 16.17
CA LEU A 233 -1.18 11.26 17.16
C LEU A 233 -0.59 11.05 18.57
N ALA A 234 -0.51 9.80 19.04
CA ALA A 234 0.03 9.49 20.35
C ALA A 234 1.56 9.69 20.42
N VAL A 235 2.28 9.21 19.40
CA VAL A 235 3.75 9.25 19.41
C VAL A 235 4.30 10.65 19.24
N THR A 236 3.70 11.50 18.38
CA THR A 236 4.16 12.88 18.21
C THR A 236 3.96 13.70 19.48
N GLY A 237 2.89 13.43 20.26
CA GLY A 237 2.68 14.06 21.56
C GLY A 237 3.68 13.64 22.65
N LEU A 238 4.19 12.40 22.60
CA LEU A 238 5.09 11.85 23.62
C LEU A 238 6.58 11.99 23.26
N ALA A 239 6.93 11.81 22.00
CA ALA A 239 8.32 11.69 21.53
C ALA A 239 8.63 12.57 20.30
N GLY A 240 7.73 13.47 19.95
CA GLY A 240 7.86 14.32 18.78
C GLY A 240 7.74 13.58 17.46
N GLU A 241 7.81 14.33 16.37
CA GLU A 241 7.71 13.80 15.00
C GLU A 241 8.82 12.82 14.64
N ALA A 242 10.03 13.07 15.15
CA ALA A 242 11.17 12.18 14.93
C ALA A 242 10.91 10.76 15.48
N GLY A 243 10.18 10.64 16.60
CA GLY A 243 9.75 9.36 17.14
C GLY A 243 8.83 8.60 16.18
N TRP A 244 7.87 9.27 15.56
CA TRP A 244 7.01 8.66 14.56
C TRP A 244 7.77 8.26 13.30
N VAL A 245 8.64 9.13 12.79
CA VAL A 245 9.51 8.83 11.63
C VAL A 245 10.38 7.60 11.89
N LEU A 246 10.96 7.46 13.09
CA LEU A 246 11.73 6.30 13.49
C LEU A 246 10.91 5.01 13.44
N ILE A 247 9.68 5.03 13.97
CA ILE A 247 8.78 3.86 13.96
C ILE A 247 8.47 3.44 12.53
N VAL A 248 8.07 4.38 11.67
CA VAL A 248 7.75 4.11 10.26
C VAL A 248 9.00 3.60 9.52
N GLN A 249 10.16 4.19 9.79
CA GLN A 249 11.43 3.76 9.20
C GLN A 249 11.77 2.32 9.59
N CYS A 250 11.67 1.96 10.87
CA CYS A 250 11.88 0.59 11.36
C CYS A 250 10.88 -0.38 10.70
N GLY A 251 9.60 -0.02 10.61
CA GLY A 251 8.59 -0.81 9.93
C GLY A 251 8.91 -1.05 8.47
N THR A 252 9.34 -0.01 7.75
CA THR A 252 9.71 -0.12 6.32
C THR A 252 10.92 -1.02 6.12
N VAL A 253 11.94 -0.90 6.99
CA VAL A 253 13.10 -1.80 6.98
C VAL A 253 12.65 -3.24 7.22
N GLY A 254 11.78 -3.47 8.22
CA GLY A 254 11.20 -4.79 8.50
C GLY A 254 10.48 -5.37 7.28
N LEU A 255 9.58 -4.59 6.65
CA LEU A 255 8.84 -5.00 5.46
C LEU A 255 9.76 -5.47 4.33
N VAL A 256 10.74 -4.65 3.99
CA VAL A 256 11.69 -4.96 2.90
C VAL A 256 12.55 -6.16 3.26
N ALA A 257 13.06 -6.25 4.49
CA ALA A 257 13.80 -7.40 4.97
C ALA A 257 12.99 -8.70 4.87
N GLY A 258 11.69 -8.67 5.22
CA GLY A 258 10.77 -9.81 5.08
C GLY A 258 10.58 -10.25 3.63
N VAL A 259 10.36 -9.32 2.70
CA VAL A 259 10.25 -9.62 1.27
C VAL A 259 11.49 -10.33 0.74
N PHE A 260 12.69 -9.85 1.11
CA PHE A 260 13.95 -10.47 0.69
C PHE A 260 14.26 -11.79 1.40
N ALA A 261 13.76 -11.99 2.62
CA ALA A 261 13.94 -13.22 3.38
C ALA A 261 13.03 -14.35 2.86
N ALA A 262 11.83 -14.05 2.39
CA ALA A 262 10.84 -15.04 1.98
C ALA A 262 11.39 -16.14 1.03
N PRO A 263 12.11 -15.84 -0.06
CA PRO A 263 12.64 -16.87 -0.96
C PRO A 263 13.84 -17.65 -0.40
N ARG A 264 14.43 -17.20 0.73
CA ARG A 264 15.62 -17.80 1.34
C ARG A 264 15.28 -18.73 2.50
N LEU A 265 14.08 -18.62 3.04
CA LEU A 265 13.64 -19.42 4.17
C LEU A 265 13.09 -20.77 3.72
N PRO A 266 13.37 -21.88 4.40
CA PRO A 266 12.84 -23.22 4.07
C PRO A 266 11.39 -23.36 4.53
N ILE A 267 10.47 -22.62 3.90
CA ILE A 267 9.07 -22.54 4.30
C ILE A 267 8.31 -23.76 3.74
N ARG A 268 7.97 -24.69 4.62
CA ARG A 268 7.20 -25.91 4.28
C ARG A 268 5.69 -25.71 4.28
N ARG A 269 5.18 -24.74 5.05
CA ARG A 269 3.73 -24.45 5.20
C ARG A 269 3.47 -22.97 4.98
N PRO A 270 3.40 -22.49 3.72
CA PRO A 270 3.33 -21.08 3.41
C PRO A 270 2.09 -20.40 4.00
N LEU A 271 0.91 -21.05 3.99
CA LEU A 271 -0.30 -20.48 4.58
C LEU A 271 -0.18 -20.27 6.10
N VAL A 272 0.51 -21.16 6.81
CA VAL A 272 0.75 -20.97 8.26
C VAL A 272 1.62 -19.74 8.48
N VAL A 273 2.68 -19.59 7.70
CA VAL A 273 3.56 -18.41 7.80
C VAL A 273 2.77 -17.13 7.46
N VAL A 274 1.92 -17.15 6.44
CA VAL A 274 1.05 -16.02 6.06
C VAL A 274 0.18 -15.59 7.25
N GLN A 275 -0.55 -16.51 7.88
CA GLN A 275 -1.49 -16.19 8.95
C GLN A 275 -0.78 -15.76 10.24
N VAL A 276 0.31 -16.45 10.62
CA VAL A 276 1.12 -16.07 11.77
C VAL A 276 1.75 -14.68 11.56
N SER A 277 2.26 -14.42 10.36
CA SER A 277 2.82 -13.11 10.02
C SER A 277 1.81 -11.98 10.15
N ALA A 278 0.58 -12.18 9.68
CA ALA A 278 -0.49 -11.20 9.86
C ALA A 278 -0.84 -11.00 11.35
N ALA A 279 -0.87 -12.10 12.13
CA ALA A 279 -1.15 -12.06 13.57
C ALA A 279 -0.13 -11.25 14.38
N LEU A 280 1.13 -11.15 13.93
CA LEU A 280 2.17 -10.34 14.59
C LEU A 280 1.82 -8.85 14.71
N TYR A 281 0.82 -8.37 13.95
CA TYR A 281 0.38 -6.98 14.08
C TYR A 281 -0.22 -6.65 15.46
N VAL A 282 -0.55 -7.65 16.26
CA VAL A 282 -0.91 -7.47 17.69
C VAL A 282 0.19 -6.78 18.48
N LEU A 283 1.48 -6.98 18.11
CA LEU A 283 2.63 -6.43 18.84
C LEU A 283 2.66 -4.89 18.84
N PRO A 284 2.63 -4.19 17.69
CA PRO A 284 2.61 -2.73 17.71
C PRO A 284 1.30 -2.17 18.27
N MET A 285 0.17 -2.88 18.11
CA MET A 285 -1.10 -2.46 18.70
C MET A 285 -1.03 -2.49 20.25
N ALA A 286 -0.48 -3.55 20.83
CA ALA A 286 -0.28 -3.66 22.26
C ALA A 286 0.78 -2.64 22.77
N ALA A 287 1.90 -2.51 22.07
CA ALA A 287 2.95 -1.54 22.43
C ALA A 287 2.40 -0.10 22.45
N LEU A 288 1.58 0.27 21.47
CA LEU A 288 0.94 1.58 21.42
C LEU A 288 -0.11 1.73 22.55
N ALA A 289 -0.92 0.70 22.78
CA ALA A 289 -1.96 0.69 23.82
C ALA A 289 -1.40 0.94 25.23
N PHE A 290 -0.24 0.37 25.52
CA PHE A 290 0.45 0.53 26.80
C PHE A 290 1.42 1.72 26.84
N ALA A 291 1.37 2.62 25.85
CA ALA A 291 2.29 3.77 25.72
C ALA A 291 3.76 3.36 25.92
N ALA A 292 4.15 2.22 25.33
CA ALA A 292 5.50 1.69 25.45
C ALA A 292 6.55 2.69 24.92
N PRO A 293 7.78 2.67 25.42
CA PRO A 293 8.87 3.50 24.90
C PRO A 293 9.01 3.37 23.38
N VAL A 294 9.37 4.46 22.70
CA VAL A 294 9.43 4.54 21.22
C VAL A 294 10.27 3.41 20.61
N TRP A 295 11.38 3.03 21.25
CA TRP A 295 12.23 1.94 20.77
C TRP A 295 11.55 0.56 20.86
N VAL A 296 10.66 0.33 21.85
CA VAL A 296 9.83 -0.89 21.95
C VAL A 296 8.80 -0.91 20.85
N LEU A 297 8.09 0.20 20.64
CA LEU A 297 7.09 0.33 19.59
C LEU A 297 7.73 0.19 18.19
N ALA A 298 8.90 0.80 17.97
CA ALA A 298 9.66 0.66 16.73
C ALA A 298 10.08 -0.79 16.47
N GLY A 299 10.57 -1.50 17.50
CA GLY A 299 10.91 -2.92 17.40
C GLY A 299 9.67 -3.80 17.15
N ALA A 300 8.57 -3.57 17.84
CA ALA A 300 7.31 -4.26 17.62
C ALA A 300 6.77 -4.05 16.19
N TYR A 301 6.84 -2.82 15.70
CA TYR A 301 6.41 -2.49 14.35
C TYR A 301 7.34 -3.09 13.28
N LEU A 302 8.67 -3.09 13.52
CA LEU A 302 9.63 -3.78 12.65
C LEU A 302 9.30 -5.26 12.50
N VAL A 303 9.05 -5.96 13.62
CA VAL A 303 8.73 -7.40 13.63
C VAL A 303 7.40 -7.66 12.89
N ALA A 304 6.37 -6.88 13.16
CA ALA A 304 5.07 -7.01 12.49
C ALA A 304 5.20 -6.78 10.98
N MET A 305 5.94 -5.75 10.57
CA MET A 305 6.16 -5.42 9.17
C MET A 305 7.11 -6.40 8.46
N PHE A 306 8.07 -6.99 9.16
CA PHE A 306 8.86 -8.12 8.66
C PHE A 306 7.94 -9.30 8.33
N GLY A 307 7.02 -9.63 9.23
CA GLY A 307 5.97 -10.62 8.98
C GLY A 307 5.15 -10.29 7.71
N LEU A 308 4.69 -9.04 7.56
CA LEU A 308 3.96 -8.61 6.36
C LEU A 308 4.82 -8.76 5.09
N GLY A 309 6.12 -8.49 5.19
CA GLY A 309 7.07 -8.69 4.10
C GLY A 309 7.20 -10.16 3.68
N LEU A 310 7.15 -11.10 4.62
CA LEU A 310 7.08 -12.54 4.33
C LEU A 310 5.73 -12.93 3.73
N LEU A 311 4.65 -12.40 4.30
CA LEU A 311 3.27 -12.71 3.91
C LEU A 311 3.05 -12.45 2.41
N SER A 312 3.41 -11.26 1.94
CA SER A 312 3.05 -10.78 0.60
C SER A 312 3.49 -11.73 -0.53
N PRO A 313 4.77 -12.10 -0.70
CA PRO A 313 5.18 -13.02 -1.76
C PRO A 313 4.69 -14.45 -1.56
N LEU A 314 4.53 -14.91 -0.32
CA LEU A 314 4.00 -16.24 -0.01
C LEU A 314 2.52 -16.34 -0.39
N TRP A 315 1.72 -15.33 -0.04
CA TRP A 315 0.31 -15.25 -0.42
C TRP A 315 0.13 -15.27 -1.93
N GLU A 316 0.88 -14.44 -2.65
CA GLU A 316 0.88 -14.41 -4.11
C GLU A 316 1.22 -15.77 -4.73
N THR A 317 2.19 -16.48 -4.16
CA THR A 317 2.62 -17.80 -4.64
C THR A 317 1.54 -18.85 -4.40
N VAL A 318 0.94 -18.88 -3.21
CA VAL A 318 -0.14 -19.82 -2.87
C VAL A 318 -1.38 -19.56 -3.75
N VAL A 319 -1.79 -18.31 -3.88
CA VAL A 319 -2.96 -17.94 -4.69
C VAL A 319 -2.74 -18.32 -6.17
N ALA A 320 -1.53 -18.08 -6.70
CA ALA A 320 -1.20 -18.43 -8.08
C ALA A 320 -1.14 -19.95 -8.32
N GLY A 321 -0.77 -20.75 -7.30
CA GLY A 321 -0.71 -22.21 -7.39
C GLY A 321 -2.06 -22.90 -7.25
N GLU A 322 -2.94 -22.36 -6.39
CA GLU A 322 -4.22 -23.01 -6.03
C GLU A 322 -5.41 -22.55 -6.89
N ILE A 323 -5.27 -21.45 -7.61
CA ILE A 323 -6.35 -20.85 -8.40
C ILE A 323 -6.08 -21.03 -9.89
N PRO A 324 -7.04 -21.56 -10.68
CA PRO A 324 -6.88 -21.69 -12.13
C PRO A 324 -6.54 -20.36 -12.78
N GLN A 325 -5.60 -20.36 -13.72
CA GLN A 325 -5.11 -19.15 -14.41
C GLN A 325 -6.25 -18.31 -15.03
N ALA A 326 -7.30 -18.97 -15.55
CA ALA A 326 -8.48 -18.29 -16.12
C ALA A 326 -9.31 -17.50 -15.10
N ALA A 327 -9.25 -17.87 -13.81
CA ALA A 327 -9.98 -17.22 -12.72
C ALA A 327 -9.09 -16.29 -11.86
N LEU A 328 -7.78 -16.40 -11.98
CA LEU A 328 -6.79 -15.77 -11.08
C LEU A 328 -6.97 -14.26 -11.00
N GLY A 329 -7.16 -13.57 -12.13
CA GLY A 329 -7.36 -12.12 -12.14
C GLY A 329 -8.61 -11.68 -11.39
N ARG A 330 -9.73 -12.39 -11.59
CA ARG A 330 -11.00 -12.11 -10.91
C ARG A 330 -10.93 -12.36 -9.40
N VAL A 331 -10.33 -13.48 -9.00
CA VAL A 331 -10.16 -13.81 -7.58
C VAL A 331 -9.24 -12.82 -6.88
N ARG A 332 -8.17 -12.37 -7.55
CA ARG A 332 -7.29 -11.31 -7.02
C ARG A 332 -7.99 -9.96 -6.85
N SER A 333 -8.93 -9.62 -7.73
CA SER A 333 -9.73 -8.41 -7.57
C SER A 333 -10.59 -8.49 -6.31
N PHE A 334 -11.17 -9.65 -5.99
CA PHE A 334 -11.89 -9.86 -4.74
C PHE A 334 -10.96 -9.85 -3.52
N ASP A 335 -9.78 -10.44 -3.61
CA ASP A 335 -8.76 -10.37 -2.57
C ASP A 335 -8.45 -8.91 -2.20
N GLN A 336 -8.10 -8.11 -3.20
CA GLN A 336 -7.82 -6.70 -2.98
C GLN A 336 -9.03 -5.93 -2.42
N LEU A 337 -10.22 -6.16 -2.98
CA LEU A 337 -11.42 -5.46 -2.52
C LEU A 337 -11.73 -5.79 -1.06
N ILE A 338 -11.82 -7.07 -0.69
CA ILE A 338 -12.21 -7.50 0.66
C ILE A 338 -11.11 -7.13 1.67
N SER A 339 -9.84 -7.34 1.32
CA SER A 339 -8.73 -7.04 2.21
C SER A 339 -8.59 -5.53 2.45
N PHE A 340 -8.56 -4.73 1.38
CA PHE A 340 -8.22 -3.31 1.50
C PHE A 340 -9.42 -2.39 1.79
N ALA A 341 -10.66 -2.79 1.46
CA ALA A 341 -11.82 -1.94 1.63
C ALA A 341 -12.10 -1.54 3.10
N SER A 342 -11.65 -2.34 4.07
CA SER A 342 -11.80 -2.05 5.50
C SER A 342 -10.85 -0.97 6.03
N ARG A 343 -9.73 -0.70 5.33
CA ARG A 343 -8.72 0.26 5.79
C ARG A 343 -9.23 1.71 5.87
N PRO A 344 -9.95 2.25 4.87
CA PRO A 344 -10.55 3.59 4.98
C PRO A 344 -11.48 3.73 6.18
N PHE A 345 -12.25 2.69 6.48
CA PHE A 345 -13.12 2.69 7.67
C PHE A 345 -12.28 2.77 8.95
N GLY A 346 -11.21 1.97 9.07
CA GLY A 346 -10.30 2.04 10.20
C GLY A 346 -9.69 3.44 10.38
N LEU A 347 -9.26 4.09 9.29
CA LEU A 347 -8.74 5.45 9.30
C LEU A 347 -9.79 6.47 9.80
N ALA A 348 -11.01 6.41 9.26
CA ALA A 348 -12.07 7.38 9.55
C ALA A 348 -12.66 7.23 10.96
N VAL A 349 -12.82 5.98 11.45
CA VAL A 349 -13.49 5.73 12.74
C VAL A 349 -12.53 5.69 13.94
N ALA A 350 -11.22 5.77 13.71
CA ALA A 350 -10.21 5.61 14.77
C ALA A 350 -10.42 6.55 15.95
N VAL A 351 -10.56 7.85 15.69
CA VAL A 351 -10.71 8.86 16.76
C VAL A 351 -12.09 8.81 17.40
N PRO A 352 -13.22 8.77 16.66
CA PRO A 352 -14.54 8.57 17.26
C PRO A 352 -14.63 7.33 18.17
N LEU A 353 -14.12 6.18 17.71
CA LEU A 353 -14.13 4.96 18.50
C LEU A 353 -13.23 5.07 19.74
N ALA A 354 -12.04 5.65 19.61
CA ALA A 354 -11.15 5.88 20.75
C ALA A 354 -11.79 6.79 21.81
N GLY A 355 -12.59 7.77 21.40
CA GLY A 355 -13.36 8.64 22.30
C GLY A 355 -14.46 7.89 23.06
N LEU A 356 -15.08 6.87 22.45
CA LEU A 356 -16.16 6.10 23.07
C LEU A 356 -15.64 4.95 23.97
N THR A 357 -14.56 4.27 23.57
CA THR A 357 -14.10 3.02 24.21
C THR A 357 -12.79 3.18 24.98
N GLY A 358 -12.17 4.35 24.90
CA GLY A 358 -10.79 4.57 25.33
C GLY A 358 -9.78 4.05 24.30
N GLY A 359 -8.73 4.82 24.04
CA GLY A 359 -7.71 4.47 23.04
C GLY A 359 -7.01 3.16 23.32
N THR A 360 -6.66 2.90 24.59
CA THR A 360 -6.02 1.65 25.04
C THR A 360 -6.91 0.44 24.76
N GLY A 361 -8.18 0.50 25.16
CA GLY A 361 -9.14 -0.59 24.96
C GLY A 361 -9.34 -0.91 23.48
N LEU A 362 -9.52 0.14 22.65
CA LEU A 362 -9.68 -0.01 21.20
C LEU A 362 -8.48 -0.71 20.55
N LEU A 363 -7.27 -0.28 20.88
CA LEU A 363 -6.04 -0.83 20.30
C LEU A 363 -5.82 -2.30 20.73
N LEU A 364 -6.07 -2.64 21.99
CA LEU A 364 -5.95 -4.02 22.46
C LEU A 364 -6.98 -4.93 21.81
N VAL A 365 -8.25 -4.51 21.76
CA VAL A 365 -9.32 -5.29 21.10
C VAL A 365 -8.99 -5.48 19.61
N ALA A 366 -8.60 -4.43 18.91
CA ALA A 366 -8.24 -4.54 17.51
C ALA A 366 -7.03 -5.45 17.29
N GLY A 367 -5.99 -5.36 18.12
CA GLY A 367 -4.83 -6.24 18.07
C GLY A 367 -5.19 -7.72 18.31
N VAL A 368 -6.00 -8.00 19.31
CA VAL A 368 -6.49 -9.36 19.60
C VAL A 368 -7.36 -9.88 18.46
N LEU A 369 -8.23 -9.05 17.89
CA LEU A 369 -9.06 -9.42 16.73
C LEU A 369 -8.22 -9.76 15.50
N VAL A 370 -7.16 -9.01 15.21
CA VAL A 370 -6.23 -9.34 14.13
C VAL A 370 -5.58 -10.69 14.36
N MET A 371 -5.06 -10.91 15.55
CA MET A 371 -4.44 -12.18 15.91
C MET A 371 -5.45 -13.34 15.82
N ALA A 372 -6.63 -13.21 16.43
CA ALA A 372 -7.64 -14.25 16.43
C ALA A 372 -8.18 -14.55 15.04
N ALA A 373 -8.50 -13.54 14.22
CA ALA A 373 -9.05 -13.73 12.88
C ALA A 373 -8.05 -14.45 11.95
N ASN A 374 -6.78 -14.08 12.00
CA ASN A 374 -5.77 -14.72 11.17
C ASN A 374 -5.41 -16.12 11.67
N LEU A 375 -5.26 -16.34 12.97
CA LEU A 375 -5.02 -17.68 13.50
C LEU A 375 -6.23 -18.61 13.32
N ALA A 376 -7.46 -18.11 13.42
CA ALA A 376 -8.67 -18.89 13.14
C ALA A 376 -8.74 -19.36 11.67
N ALA A 377 -8.17 -18.61 10.73
CA ALA A 377 -8.07 -19.02 9.34
C ALA A 377 -7.23 -20.29 9.15
N LEU A 378 -6.32 -20.60 10.09
CA LEU A 378 -5.52 -21.85 10.07
C LEU A 378 -6.37 -23.11 10.19
N VAL A 379 -7.52 -23.04 10.85
CA VAL A 379 -8.44 -24.20 11.02
C VAL A 379 -9.00 -24.67 9.68
N ARG A 380 -9.06 -23.79 8.69
CA ARG A 380 -9.59 -24.08 7.35
C ARG A 380 -8.51 -24.18 6.28
N THR A 381 -7.24 -24.12 6.66
CA THR A 381 -6.16 -24.32 5.69
C THR A 381 -6.09 -25.78 5.27
N PRO A 382 -6.06 -26.09 3.97
CA PRO A 382 -5.84 -27.46 3.50
C PRO A 382 -4.50 -27.98 4.04
N ALA A 383 -4.44 -29.28 4.36
CA ALA A 383 -3.17 -29.93 4.66
C ALA A 383 -2.25 -29.71 3.45
N ALA A 384 -1.17 -28.97 3.65
CA ALA A 384 -0.37 -28.37 2.59
C ALA A 384 0.08 -29.40 1.57
N ALA A 385 -0.24 -29.18 0.29
CA ALA A 385 0.61 -29.68 -0.78
C ALA A 385 1.98 -29.01 -0.65
N PRO A 386 3.09 -29.75 -0.57
CA PRO A 386 4.42 -29.16 -0.53
C PRO A 386 4.65 -28.30 -1.78
N LEU A 387 5.28 -27.14 -1.60
CA LEU A 387 5.73 -26.34 -2.74
C LEU A 387 6.58 -27.22 -3.67
N PRO A 388 6.43 -27.10 -5.01
CA PRO A 388 7.31 -27.83 -5.92
C PRO A 388 8.76 -27.49 -5.58
N GLU A 389 9.59 -28.51 -5.45
CA GLU A 389 11.02 -28.32 -5.16
C GLU A 389 11.63 -27.39 -6.22
N PRO A 390 12.44 -26.40 -5.80
CA PRO A 390 13.16 -25.57 -6.75
C PRO A 390 14.02 -26.48 -7.60
N HIS A 391 13.80 -26.46 -8.92
CA HIS A 391 14.65 -27.18 -9.87
C HIS A 391 16.10 -26.80 -9.59
N ARG A 392 16.86 -27.73 -8.97
CA ARG A 392 18.32 -27.64 -8.86
C ARG A 392 18.87 -27.64 -10.30
N ARG A 393 19.29 -26.45 -10.75
CA ARG A 393 20.20 -26.30 -11.90
C ARG A 393 21.54 -25.83 -11.37
#